data_c6c685c43a0ebef960b4b8cbf31c4099
#
_entry.id   c6c685c43a0ebef960b4b8cbf31c4099
#
_cell.length_a   1.000
_cell.length_b   1.000
_cell.length_c   1.000
_cell.angle_alpha   90.00
_cell.angle_beta   90.00
_cell.angle_gamma   90.00
#
_symmetry.space_group_name_H-M   'P 1'
#
loop_
_entity.id
_entity.type
_entity.pdbx_description
1 polymer ?
#
loop_
_entity_poly.entity_id
_entity_poly.type
_entity_poly.pdbx_seq_one_letter_code
_entity_poly.pdbx_strand_id
1 'polypeptide(L)'
;MKILAQSRTLVADETAFTSELLRAEAAKVWELQQAGRIREIYYTAAGEAVLILECRSAAEARRVLAGLPLVRAKLLEFAVDELCAYDGLARLFAPKTPRAASRRRA
;
A
#
# COMPACT_ATOMS: atom_id res chain seq x y z
N MET A 1 4.89 -11.37 1.62
CA MET A 1 4.08 -11.06 0.43
C MET A 1 4.03 -9.55 0.26
N LYS A 2 4.12 -9.10 -0.97
CA LYS A 2 4.05 -7.68 -1.26
C LYS A 2 2.61 -7.21 -1.30
N ILE A 3 2.38 -6.06 -0.70
CA ILE A 3 1.05 -5.47 -0.63
C ILE A 3 1.14 -4.06 -1.17
N LEU A 4 0.25 -3.69 -2.06
CA LEU A 4 0.12 -2.32 -2.53
C LEU A 4 -0.92 -1.61 -1.67
N ALA A 5 -0.56 -0.47 -1.12
CA ALA A 5 -1.50 0.34 -0.37
C ALA A 5 -1.50 1.73 -0.98
N GLN A 6 -2.68 2.23 -1.28
CA GLN A 6 -2.81 3.57 -1.84
C GLN A 6 -3.80 4.37 -1.00
N SER A 7 -3.42 5.57 -0.61
CA SER A 7 -4.26 6.37 0.26
C SER A 7 -5.32 7.11 -0.52
N ARG A 8 -6.37 7.45 0.19
CA ARG A 8 -7.38 8.37 -0.29
C ARG A 8 -7.63 9.37 0.82
N THR A 9 -7.51 10.65 0.51
CA THR A 9 -7.73 11.71 1.47
C THR A 9 -9.23 11.84 1.73
N LEU A 10 -9.61 11.93 2.99
CA LEU A 10 -11.01 11.90 3.38
C LEU A 10 -11.58 13.29 3.69
N VAL A 11 -10.72 14.29 3.84
CA VAL A 11 -11.17 15.62 4.22
C VAL A 11 -10.63 16.65 3.24
N ALA A 12 -11.39 17.71 3.01
CA ALA A 12 -10.97 18.78 2.13
C ALA A 12 -10.17 19.86 2.86
N ASP A 13 -10.33 19.95 4.17
CA ASP A 13 -9.71 21.02 4.93
C ASP A 13 -8.26 20.69 5.21
N GLU A 14 -7.36 21.38 4.53
CA GLU A 14 -5.92 21.12 4.68
C GLU A 14 -5.41 21.49 6.06
N THR A 15 -6.10 22.37 6.78
CA THR A 15 -5.65 22.75 8.11
C THR A 15 -5.77 21.59 9.11
N ALA A 16 -6.53 20.56 8.78
CA ALA A 16 -6.61 19.37 9.62
C ALA A 16 -5.28 18.63 9.68
N PHE A 17 -4.42 18.82 8.67
CA PHE A 17 -3.12 18.18 8.63
C PHE A 17 -2.11 19.09 9.33
N THR A 18 -2.16 19.14 10.64
CA THR A 18 -1.28 20.01 11.41
C THR A 18 0.17 19.55 11.28
N SER A 19 1.11 20.46 11.50
CA SER A 19 2.51 20.08 11.41
C SER A 19 2.87 19.05 12.47
N GLU A 20 2.24 19.09 13.62
CA GLU A 20 2.49 18.11 14.66
C GLU A 20 2.04 16.73 14.22
N LEU A 21 0.86 16.63 13.61
CA LEU A 21 0.34 15.37 13.14
C LEU A 21 1.17 14.82 11.99
N LEU A 22 1.59 15.69 11.07
CA LEU A 22 2.43 15.27 9.96
C LEU A 22 3.79 14.77 10.44
N ARG A 23 4.32 15.38 11.50
CA ARG A 23 5.57 14.93 12.07
C ARG A 23 5.42 13.55 12.70
N ALA A 24 4.31 13.34 13.41
CA ALA A 24 4.04 12.04 14.00
C ALA A 24 3.88 10.95 12.92
N GLU A 25 3.23 11.31 11.81
CA GLU A 25 3.07 10.41 10.68
C GLU A 25 4.44 10.02 10.11
N ALA A 26 5.30 11.02 9.88
CA ALA A 26 6.62 10.76 9.32
C ALA A 26 7.44 9.86 10.25
N ALA A 27 7.32 10.07 11.56
CA ALA A 27 8.05 9.23 12.52
C ALA A 27 7.58 7.78 12.46
N LYS A 28 6.28 7.56 12.31
CA LYS A 28 5.75 6.20 12.25
C LYS A 28 6.13 5.53 10.93
N VAL A 29 6.09 6.27 9.84
CA VAL A 29 6.50 5.76 8.54
C VAL A 29 7.97 5.36 8.58
N TRP A 30 8.80 6.20 9.19
CA TRP A 30 10.22 5.89 9.34
C TRP A 30 10.41 4.60 10.13
N GLU A 31 9.69 4.44 11.22
CA GLU A 31 9.77 3.26 12.05
C GLU A 31 9.41 2.00 11.24
N LEU A 32 8.34 2.07 10.46
CA LEU A 32 7.89 0.94 9.66
C LEU A 32 8.89 0.62 8.54
N GLN A 33 9.54 1.66 7.99
CA GLN A 33 10.55 1.45 6.98
C GLN A 33 11.77 0.76 7.58
N GLN A 34 12.20 1.19 8.76
CA GLN A 34 13.32 0.57 9.43
C GLN A 34 13.03 -0.89 9.80
N ALA A 35 11.79 -1.20 10.09
CA ALA A 35 11.39 -2.56 10.42
C ALA A 35 11.20 -3.44 9.18
N GLY A 36 11.35 -2.88 7.98
CA GLY A 36 11.18 -3.63 6.74
C GLY A 36 9.72 -3.85 6.35
N ARG A 37 8.79 -3.20 7.04
CA ARG A 37 7.38 -3.34 6.70
C ARG A 37 7.00 -2.49 5.52
N ILE A 38 7.58 -1.29 5.38
CA ILE A 38 7.39 -0.44 4.21
C ILE A 38 8.66 -0.55 3.38
N ARG A 39 8.50 -1.02 2.14
CA ARG A 39 9.63 -1.21 1.24
C ARG A 39 9.79 -0.07 0.25
N GLU A 40 8.70 0.53 -0.19
CA GLU A 40 8.74 1.64 -1.14
C GLU A 40 7.65 2.63 -0.77
N ILE A 41 7.92 3.91 -0.98
CA ILE A 41 6.99 4.99 -0.67
C ILE A 41 7.01 5.98 -1.82
N TYR A 42 5.84 6.35 -2.30
CA TYR A 42 5.69 7.33 -3.36
C TYR A 42 4.47 8.19 -3.11
N TYR A 43 4.41 9.33 -3.77
CA TYR A 43 3.17 10.08 -3.89
C TYR A 43 2.73 10.05 -5.34
N THR A 44 1.44 9.96 -5.58
CA THR A 44 0.90 10.15 -6.91
C THR A 44 0.93 11.64 -7.23
N ALA A 45 0.74 12.00 -8.50
CA ALA A 45 0.67 13.39 -8.89
C ALA A 45 -0.47 14.13 -8.18
N ALA A 46 -1.51 13.39 -7.78
CA ALA A 46 -2.62 13.99 -7.05
C ALA A 46 -2.34 14.11 -5.55
N GLY A 47 -1.18 13.65 -5.10
CA GLY A 47 -0.80 13.81 -3.70
C GLY A 47 -1.19 12.66 -2.79
N GLU A 48 -1.65 11.55 -3.35
CA GLU A 48 -1.96 10.38 -2.52
C GLU A 48 -0.72 9.53 -2.32
N ALA A 49 -0.62 8.90 -1.17
CA ALA A 49 0.52 8.05 -0.85
C ALA A 49 0.35 6.68 -1.47
N VAL A 50 1.45 6.15 -2.01
CA VAL A 50 1.50 4.79 -2.51
C VAL A 50 2.60 4.08 -1.75
N LEU A 51 2.25 2.99 -1.09
CA LEU A 51 3.21 2.23 -0.29
C LEU A 51 3.28 0.81 -0.83
N ILE A 52 4.48 0.27 -0.87
CA ILE A 52 4.66 -1.17 -1.07
C ILE A 52 5.09 -1.73 0.27
N LEU A 53 4.27 -2.61 0.80
CA LEU A 53 4.48 -3.19 2.12
C LEU A 53 4.93 -4.64 2.00
N GLU A 54 5.66 -5.10 2.99
CA GLU A 54 5.97 -6.50 3.14
C GLU A 54 5.23 -6.99 4.36
N CYS A 55 4.21 -7.80 4.17
CA CYS A 55 3.36 -8.32 5.24
C CYS A 55 2.98 -9.77 4.90
N ARG A 56 2.47 -10.48 5.88
CA ARG A 56 2.06 -11.87 5.68
C ARG A 56 0.72 -11.97 4.99
N SER A 57 -0.09 -10.92 5.07
CA SER A 57 -1.43 -10.95 4.49
C SER A 57 -1.95 -9.53 4.34
N ALA A 58 -3.01 -9.38 3.56
CA ALA A 58 -3.68 -8.09 3.46
C ALA A 58 -4.26 -7.66 4.81
N ALA A 59 -4.72 -8.61 5.61
CA ALA A 59 -5.24 -8.28 6.92
C ALA A 59 -4.16 -7.70 7.83
N GLU A 60 -2.95 -8.25 7.77
CA GLU A 60 -1.85 -7.70 8.53
C GLU A 60 -1.50 -6.30 8.04
N ALA A 61 -1.50 -6.10 6.73
CA ALA A 61 -1.22 -4.79 6.16
C ALA A 61 -2.23 -3.76 6.65
N ARG A 62 -3.50 -4.12 6.70
CA ARG A 62 -4.53 -3.21 7.19
C ARG A 62 -4.30 -2.85 8.65
N ARG A 63 -3.87 -3.80 9.46
CA ARG A 63 -3.58 -3.52 10.86
C ARG A 63 -2.39 -2.57 11.00
N VAL A 64 -1.35 -2.78 10.20
CA VAL A 64 -0.18 -1.91 10.22
C VAL A 64 -0.58 -0.49 9.84
N LEU A 65 -1.36 -0.35 8.76
CA LEU A 65 -1.77 0.95 8.26
C LEU A 65 -2.73 1.65 9.23
N ALA A 66 -3.53 0.88 9.96
CA ALA A 66 -4.46 1.46 10.92
C ALA A 66 -3.73 2.15 12.08
N GLY A 67 -2.45 1.85 12.27
CA GLY A 67 -1.65 2.51 13.29
C GLY A 67 -1.06 3.84 12.87
N LEU A 68 -1.19 4.21 11.59
CA LEU A 68 -0.65 5.49 11.14
C LEU A 68 -1.46 6.64 11.70
N PRO A 69 -0.79 7.69 12.21
CA PRO A 69 -1.50 8.80 12.83
C PRO A 69 -2.56 9.45 11.94
N LEU A 70 -2.29 9.60 10.63
CA LEU A 70 -3.28 10.22 9.75
C LEU A 70 -4.50 9.32 9.55
N VAL A 71 -4.32 8.02 9.57
CA VAL A 71 -5.43 7.07 9.49
C VAL A 71 -6.22 7.10 10.77
N ARG A 72 -5.55 7.12 11.90
CA ARG A 72 -6.22 7.16 13.20
C ARG A 72 -7.02 8.46 13.37
N ALA A 73 -6.52 9.55 12.80
CA ALA A 73 -7.22 10.83 12.85
C ALA A 73 -8.34 10.90 11.81
N LYS A 74 -8.52 9.84 11.00
CA LYS A 74 -9.56 9.76 9.99
C LYS A 74 -9.40 10.79 8.87
N LEU A 75 -8.15 11.16 8.59
CA LEU A 75 -7.86 12.08 7.49
C LEU A 75 -7.57 11.32 6.20
N LEU A 76 -7.12 10.08 6.30
CA LEU A 76 -6.84 9.20 5.17
C LEU A 76 -7.41 7.82 5.41
N GLU A 77 -7.63 7.11 4.33
CA GLU A 77 -7.81 5.66 4.40
C GLU A 77 -6.98 5.03 3.30
N PHE A 78 -6.71 3.75 3.39
CA PHE A 78 -5.90 3.04 2.39
C PHE A 78 -6.71 1.92 1.75
N ALA A 79 -6.60 1.84 0.43
CA ALA A 79 -7.02 0.64 -0.29
C ALA A 79 -5.81 -0.29 -0.33
N VAL A 80 -6.04 -1.57 -0.09
CA VAL A 80 -4.97 -2.55 0.09
C VAL A 80 -5.19 -3.69 -0.89
N ASP A 81 -4.16 -4.01 -1.68
CA ASP A 81 -4.21 -5.10 -2.65
C ASP A 81 -2.98 -5.97 -2.51
N GLU A 82 -3.17 -7.28 -2.50
CA GLU A 82 -2.05 -8.21 -2.53
C GLU A 82 -1.49 -8.25 -3.94
N LEU A 83 -0.17 -8.20 -4.06
CA LEU A 83 0.48 -8.26 -5.36
C LEU A 83 1.01 -9.66 -5.59
N CYS A 84 0.70 -10.19 -6.76
CA CYS A 84 1.16 -11.50 -7.17
C CYS A 84 2.19 -11.34 -8.27
N ALA A 85 3.08 -12.31 -8.38
CA ALA A 85 4.08 -12.26 -9.42
C ALA A 85 3.43 -12.32 -10.80
N TYR A 86 4.00 -11.58 -11.74
CA TYR A 86 3.55 -11.66 -13.10
C TYR A 86 4.05 -12.97 -13.69
N ASP A 87 3.16 -13.85 -14.09
CA ASP A 87 3.53 -15.15 -14.63
C ASP A 87 3.34 -15.24 -16.13
N GLY A 88 2.97 -14.13 -16.76
CA GLY A 88 2.66 -14.12 -18.18
C GLY A 88 3.85 -14.47 -19.07
N LEU A 89 5.07 -14.22 -18.61
CA LEU A 89 6.25 -14.54 -19.43
C LEU A 89 6.42 -16.03 -19.64
N ALA A 90 5.83 -16.85 -18.79
CA ALA A 90 5.90 -18.28 -18.97
C ALA A 90 5.27 -18.73 -20.29
N ARG A 91 4.37 -17.90 -20.85
CA ARG A 91 3.75 -18.23 -22.12
C ARG A 91 4.75 -18.33 -23.26
N LEU A 92 5.89 -17.65 -23.14
CA LEU A 92 6.91 -17.69 -24.18
C LEU A 92 7.61 -19.04 -24.24
N PHE A 93 7.57 -19.80 -23.15
CA PHE A 93 8.29 -21.05 -23.04
C PHE A 93 7.38 -22.24 -22.79
N ALA A 94 6.09 -22.00 -22.64
CA ALA A 94 5.15 -23.04 -22.30
C ALA A 94 4.71 -23.78 -23.56
N PRO A 95 4.19 -24.99 -23.43
CA PRO A 95 3.56 -25.68 -24.55
C PRO A 95 2.38 -24.88 -25.04
N LYS A 96 1.89 -25.21 -26.23
CA LYS A 96 0.83 -24.48 -26.82
C LYS A 96 -0.46 -24.57 -26.08
N THR A 97 -0.64 -25.49 -25.20
CA THR A 97 -1.90 -25.65 -24.50
C THR A 97 -2.15 -24.39 -23.64
N PRO A 98 -3.25 -23.72 -23.82
CA PRO A 98 -3.49 -22.52 -23.04
C PRO A 98 -3.73 -22.86 -21.58
N ARG A 99 -3.28 -21.97 -20.71
CA ARG A 99 -3.58 -22.14 -19.32
C ARG A 99 -4.91 -21.55 -19.03
N ALA A 100 -5.49 -22.02 -17.97
CA ALA A 100 -6.72 -21.43 -17.50
C ALA A 100 -6.41 -20.02 -17.08
N ALA A 101 -7.27 -19.15 -17.41
CA ALA A 101 -6.99 -17.79 -17.20
C ALA A 101 -7.32 -17.35 -15.85
N SER A 102 -7.26 -18.19 -14.96
CA SER A 102 -7.71 -17.75 -13.77
C SER A 102 -6.96 -16.73 -13.14
N ARG A 103 -5.83 -16.64 -13.53
CA ARG A 103 -5.12 -15.80 -12.96
C ARG A 103 -5.53 -14.52 -12.96
N ARG A 104 -6.30 -14.09 -13.36
CA ARG A 104 -6.52 -12.92 -13.47
C ARG A 104 -7.41 -12.46 -12.69
N ARG A 105 -7.40 -11.89 -11.95
CA ARG A 105 -8.11 -11.35 -11.28
C ARG A 105 -8.24 -10.19 -11.61
N ALA A 106 -8.55 -9.82 -11.93
CA ALA A 106 -8.60 -8.76 -12.34
C ALA A 106 -9.20 -7.81 -11.98
#